data_9889b2f5ec8badd4ebb7982c37004d0c
#
_entry.id   9889b2f5ec8badd4ebb7982c37004d0c
#
_cell.length_a   1.000
_cell.length_b   1.000
_cell.length_c   1.000
_cell.angle_alpha   90.00
_cell.angle_beta   90.00
_cell.angle_gamma   90.00
#
_symmetry.space_group_name_H-M   'P 1'
#
loop_
_entity.id
_entity.type
_entity.pdbx_description
1 polymer ?
#
loop_
_entity_poly.entity_id
_entity_poly.type
_entity_poly.pdbx_seq_one_letter_code
_entity_poly.pdbx_strand_id
1 'polypeptide(L)'
;MEHTLKITSVLSDPTRLSIYEYITKNHKEVTVQEIADEFNIHPNVARLHLTKLEDVHMLVSENKKTGKGGRPSRLYRLSDQVTELSFPYRDYKLLAKIALDAMYGLGKAGEKALYETGKRYAQN
;
A
#
# COMPACT_ATOMS: atom_id res chain seq x y z
N MET A 1 13.81 10.89 -8.42
CA MET A 1 13.66 11.50 -7.10
C MET A 1 12.25 11.97 -6.77
N GLU A 2 11.58 12.69 -7.65
CA GLU A 2 10.21 13.11 -7.41
C GLU A 2 9.25 11.93 -7.19
N HIS A 3 9.41 10.88 -7.97
CA HIS A 3 8.57 9.70 -7.84
C HIS A 3 8.77 9.00 -6.49
N THR A 4 10.02 8.91 -6.04
CA THR A 4 10.36 8.32 -4.75
C THR A 4 9.75 9.15 -3.61
N LEU A 5 9.80 10.47 -3.71
CA LEU A 5 9.20 11.35 -2.71
C LEU A 5 7.68 11.20 -2.66
N LYS A 6 7.04 11.02 -3.82
CA LYS A 6 5.60 10.78 -3.88
C LYS A 6 5.23 9.46 -3.22
N ILE A 7 5.99 8.41 -3.49
CA ILE A 7 5.77 7.11 -2.85
C ILE A 7 5.93 7.23 -1.34
N THR A 8 6.97 7.92 -0.88
CA THR A 8 7.21 8.16 0.54
C THR A 8 6.00 8.85 1.19
N SER A 9 5.51 9.91 0.56
CA SER A 9 4.36 10.66 1.05
C SER A 9 3.12 9.78 1.13
N VAL A 10 2.89 8.97 0.10
CA VAL A 10 1.72 8.10 0.04
C VAL A 10 1.77 7.03 1.13
N LEU A 11 2.93 6.41 1.34
CA LEU A 11 3.08 5.34 2.32
C LEU A 11 3.26 5.83 3.75
N SER A 12 3.36 7.14 3.98
CA SER A 12 3.49 7.69 5.33
C SER A 12 2.18 7.63 6.12
N ASP A 13 1.04 7.46 5.44
CA ASP A 13 -0.25 7.29 6.11
C ASP A 13 -0.38 5.84 6.57
N PRO A 14 -0.53 5.59 7.89
CA PRO A 14 -0.57 4.21 8.41
C PRO A 14 -1.72 3.37 7.84
N THR A 15 -2.89 3.97 7.66
CA THR A 15 -4.05 3.26 7.11
C THR A 15 -3.78 2.87 5.66
N ARG A 16 -3.23 3.79 4.88
CA ARG A 16 -2.89 3.53 3.48
C ARG A 16 -1.83 2.44 3.34
N LEU A 17 -0.82 2.49 4.19
CA LEU A 17 0.22 1.46 4.22
C LEU A 17 -0.39 0.10 4.54
N SER A 18 -1.29 0.04 5.51
CA SER A 18 -1.97 -1.21 5.88
C SER A 18 -2.82 -1.75 4.73
N ILE A 19 -3.48 -0.87 3.99
CA ILE A 19 -4.25 -1.26 2.80
C ILE A 19 -3.33 -1.87 1.75
N TYR A 20 -2.20 -1.22 1.49
CA TYR A 20 -1.22 -1.71 0.52
C TYR A 20 -0.67 -3.08 0.95
N GLU A 21 -0.34 -3.24 2.22
CA GLU A 21 0.13 -4.52 2.76
C GLU A 21 -0.92 -5.61 2.62
N TYR A 22 -2.18 -5.27 2.86
CA TYR A 22 -3.29 -6.22 2.71
C TYR A 22 -3.38 -6.74 1.27
N ILE A 23 -3.30 -5.84 0.30
CA ILE A 23 -3.36 -6.21 -1.12
C ILE A 23 -2.14 -7.05 -1.49
N THR A 24 -0.95 -6.66 -1.03
CA THR A 24 0.30 -7.37 -1.30
C THR A 24 0.26 -8.78 -0.72
N LYS A 25 -0.21 -8.90 0.53
CA LYS A 25 -0.22 -10.16 1.24
C LYS A 25 -1.20 -11.17 0.64
N ASN A 26 -2.35 -10.68 0.18
CA ASN A 26 -3.40 -11.54 -0.34
C ASN A 26 -3.31 -11.76 -1.85
N HIS A 27 -2.45 -11.01 -2.55
CA HIS A 27 -2.22 -11.12 -4.00
C HIS A 27 -3.50 -11.18 -4.83
N LYS A 28 -4.49 -10.38 -4.46
CA LYS A 28 -5.76 -10.42 -5.16
C LYS A 28 -6.23 -9.02 -5.56
N GLU A 29 -7.19 -9.01 -6.47
CA GLU A 29 -7.88 -7.79 -6.83
C GLU A 29 -8.86 -7.43 -5.71
N VAL A 30 -8.98 -6.14 -5.40
CA VAL A 30 -9.87 -5.64 -4.35
C VAL A 30 -10.78 -4.54 -4.91
N THR A 31 -11.96 -4.43 -4.33
CA THR A 31 -12.88 -3.33 -4.62
C THR A 31 -12.82 -2.30 -3.50
N VAL A 32 -13.35 -1.11 -3.78
CA VAL A 32 -13.49 -0.06 -2.76
C VAL A 32 -14.29 -0.58 -1.57
N GLN A 33 -15.40 -1.28 -1.85
CA GLN A 33 -16.28 -1.79 -0.79
C GLN A 33 -15.57 -2.83 0.08
N GLU A 34 -14.78 -3.70 -0.53
CA GLU A 34 -14.03 -4.72 0.19
C GLU A 34 -13.04 -4.07 1.17
N ILE A 35 -12.32 -3.05 0.72
CA ILE A 35 -11.37 -2.34 1.57
C ILE A 35 -12.09 -1.57 2.67
N ALA A 36 -13.20 -0.92 2.34
CA ALA A 36 -14.00 -0.19 3.32
C ALA A 36 -14.47 -1.12 4.45
N ASP A 37 -14.94 -2.32 4.09
CA ASP A 37 -15.42 -3.30 5.05
C ASP A 37 -14.28 -3.88 5.88
N GLU A 38 -13.17 -4.20 5.25
CA GLU A 38 -12.02 -4.81 5.93
C GLU A 38 -11.38 -3.88 6.95
N PHE A 39 -11.27 -2.61 6.61
CA PHE A 39 -10.62 -1.62 7.47
C PHE A 39 -11.61 -0.79 8.28
N ASN A 40 -12.91 -1.07 8.15
CA ASN A 40 -13.97 -0.37 8.85
C ASN A 40 -13.88 1.14 8.64
N ILE A 41 -13.77 1.56 7.38
CA ILE A 41 -13.70 2.95 6.97
C ILE A 41 -14.78 3.23 5.94
N HIS A 42 -15.11 4.51 5.77
CA HIS A 42 -16.11 4.90 4.78
C HIS A 42 -15.58 4.60 3.36
N PRO A 43 -16.46 4.16 2.44
CA PRO A 43 -16.03 3.89 1.06
C PRO A 43 -15.32 5.06 0.39
N ASN A 44 -15.70 6.30 0.67
CA ASN A 44 -15.02 7.46 0.11
C ASN A 44 -13.57 7.56 0.60
N VAL A 45 -13.32 7.21 1.85
CA VAL A 45 -11.97 7.18 2.43
C VAL A 45 -11.15 6.05 1.80
N ALA A 46 -11.77 4.88 1.64
CA ALA A 46 -11.12 3.74 0.98
C ALA A 46 -10.73 4.11 -0.46
N ARG A 47 -11.65 4.76 -1.18
CA ARG A 47 -11.38 5.19 -2.56
C ARG A 47 -10.23 6.18 -2.61
N LEU A 48 -10.17 7.12 -1.67
CA LEU A 48 -9.09 8.09 -1.60
C LEU A 48 -7.74 7.40 -1.44
N HIS A 49 -7.64 6.46 -0.51
CA HIS A 49 -6.39 5.73 -0.29
C HIS A 49 -5.99 4.91 -1.51
N LEU A 50 -6.94 4.21 -2.13
CA LEU A 50 -6.65 3.41 -3.32
C LEU A 50 -6.22 4.29 -4.49
N THR A 51 -6.87 5.45 -4.67
CA THR A 51 -6.51 6.41 -5.72
C THR A 51 -5.10 6.95 -5.50
N LYS A 52 -4.74 7.27 -4.26
CA LYS A 52 -3.39 7.76 -3.94
C LYS A 52 -2.33 6.73 -4.26
N LEU A 53 -2.61 5.46 -3.98
CA LEU A 53 -1.69 4.36 -4.32
C LEU A 53 -1.59 4.18 -5.84
N GLU A 54 -2.70 4.34 -6.54
CA GLU A 54 -2.72 4.27 -8.00
C GLU A 54 -1.94 5.43 -8.64
N ASP A 55 -2.05 6.63 -8.06
CA ASP A 55 -1.36 7.82 -8.58
C ASP A 55 0.16 7.68 -8.59
N VAL A 56 0.71 6.90 -7.68
CA VAL A 56 2.15 6.64 -7.64
C VAL A 56 2.51 5.30 -8.29
N HIS A 57 1.57 4.70 -9.03
CA HIS A 57 1.76 3.47 -9.80
C HIS A 57 2.07 2.24 -8.94
N MET A 58 1.66 2.24 -7.69
CA MET A 58 1.75 1.07 -6.82
C MET A 58 0.58 0.13 -7.04
N LEU A 59 -0.56 0.67 -7.45
CA LEU A 59 -1.72 -0.10 -7.85
C LEU A 59 -2.14 0.30 -9.25
N VAL A 60 -2.82 -0.61 -9.93
CA VAL A 60 -3.53 -0.32 -11.17
C VAL A 60 -4.98 -0.70 -10.96
N SER A 61 -5.87 -0.07 -11.73
CA SER A 61 -7.29 -0.37 -11.63
C SER A 61 -7.88 -0.60 -13.00
N GLU A 62 -8.96 -1.37 -13.02
CA GLU A 62 -9.72 -1.60 -14.24
C GLU A 62 -11.19 -1.72 -13.88
N ASN A 63 -12.06 -1.31 -14.80
CA ASN A 63 -13.49 -1.48 -14.64
C ASN A 63 -13.88 -2.86 -15.16
N LYS A 64 -14.50 -3.64 -14.30
CA LYS A 64 -14.93 -4.99 -14.67
C LYS A 64 -16.45 -5.01 -14.67
N LYS A 65 -17.05 -5.32 -15.82
CA LYS A 65 -18.48 -5.49 -15.91
C LYS A 65 -18.87 -6.81 -15.26
N THR A 66 -19.62 -6.72 -14.16
CA THR A 66 -20.29 -7.89 -13.64
C THR A 66 -21.48 -8.15 -14.56
N GLY A 67 -21.65 -9.36 -15.05
CA GLY A 67 -22.62 -9.70 -16.08
C GLY A 67 -24.10 -9.55 -15.70
N LYS A 68 -24.44 -8.70 -14.74
CA LYS A 68 -25.79 -8.49 -14.24
C LYS A 68 -26.28 -7.05 -14.39
N GLY A 69 -25.85 -6.35 -15.44
CA GLY A 69 -26.42 -5.05 -15.78
C GLY A 69 -26.27 -3.94 -14.73
N GLY A 70 -25.41 -4.12 -13.73
CA GLY A 70 -25.11 -3.11 -12.74
C GLY A 70 -23.96 -2.21 -13.15
N ARG A 71 -23.64 -1.25 -12.32
CA ARG A 71 -22.47 -0.40 -12.52
C ARG A 71 -21.21 -1.26 -12.53
N PRO A 72 -20.25 -1.03 -13.45
CA PRO A 72 -19.00 -1.77 -13.42
C PRO A 72 -18.25 -1.51 -12.12
N SER A 73 -17.79 -2.57 -11.49
CA SER A 73 -16.98 -2.46 -10.28
C SER A 73 -15.55 -2.15 -10.69
N ARG A 74 -14.93 -1.21 -9.99
CA ARG A 74 -13.53 -0.91 -10.20
C ARG A 74 -12.70 -1.82 -9.32
N LEU A 75 -11.79 -2.56 -9.95
CA LEU A 75 -10.92 -3.48 -9.25
C LEU A 75 -9.51 -2.92 -9.21
N TYR A 76 -8.90 -2.95 -8.03
CA TYR A 76 -7.53 -2.48 -7.82
C TYR A 76 -6.65 -3.69 -7.55
N ARG A 77 -5.48 -3.70 -8.16
CA ARG A 77 -4.50 -4.77 -7.96
C ARG A 77 -3.09 -4.20 -7.97
N LEU A 78 -2.13 -4.99 -7.53
CA LEU A 78 -0.74 -4.56 -7.56
C LEU A 78 -0.30 -4.27 -8.98
N SER A 79 0.47 -3.22 -9.12
CA SER A 79 1.06 -2.85 -10.40
C SER A 79 2.31 -3.67 -10.66
N ASP A 80 2.42 -4.21 -11.86
CA ASP A 80 3.63 -4.90 -12.29
C ASP A 80 4.82 -3.94 -12.37
N GLN A 81 4.54 -2.65 -12.60
CA GLN A 81 5.58 -1.62 -12.66
C GLN A 81 6.29 -1.41 -11.34
N VAL A 82 5.59 -1.61 -10.21
CA VAL A 82 6.23 -1.49 -8.90
C VAL A 82 7.29 -2.57 -8.73
N THR A 83 7.02 -3.75 -9.27
CA THR A 83 7.96 -4.86 -9.23
C THR A 83 9.19 -4.56 -10.10
N GLU A 84 8.99 -3.91 -11.25
CA GLU A 84 10.07 -3.53 -12.16
C GLU A 84 10.87 -2.34 -11.64
N LEU A 85 10.20 -1.41 -10.99
CA LEU A 85 10.85 -0.28 -10.33
C LEU A 85 11.69 -0.75 -9.15
N SER A 86 11.67 -2.07 -8.87
CA SER A 86 12.37 -2.72 -7.79
C SER A 86 13.39 -1.75 -7.20
N PHE A 87 13.06 -1.18 -6.07
CA PHE A 87 13.93 -0.24 -5.40
C PHE A 87 15.35 -0.77 -5.50
N PRO A 88 16.30 -0.03 -6.11
CA PRO A 88 17.68 -0.47 -6.08
C PRO A 88 17.99 -0.81 -4.63
N TYR A 89 18.68 -1.89 -4.39
CA TYR A 89 18.91 -2.37 -3.02
C TYR A 89 19.45 -1.28 -2.09
N ARG A 90 20.11 -0.27 -2.64
CA ARG A 90 20.60 0.89 -1.85
C ARG A 90 19.47 1.76 -1.30
N ASP A 91 18.26 1.61 -1.80
CA ASP A 91 17.10 2.35 -1.31
C ASP A 91 16.35 1.60 -0.20
N TYR A 92 16.88 0.49 0.27
CA TYR A 92 16.32 -0.18 1.44
C TYR A 92 16.31 0.72 2.67
N LYS A 93 17.29 1.62 2.78
CA LYS A 93 17.32 2.60 3.87
C LYS A 93 16.13 3.53 3.79
N LEU A 94 15.76 3.96 2.59
CA LEU A 94 14.60 4.81 2.37
C LEU A 94 13.32 4.05 2.69
N LEU A 95 13.22 2.82 2.25
CA LEU A 95 12.07 1.97 2.54
C LEU A 95 11.91 1.76 4.05
N ALA A 96 13.01 1.48 4.73
CA ALA A 96 13.01 1.33 6.18
C ALA A 96 12.60 2.63 6.87
N LYS A 97 13.06 3.77 6.37
CA LYS A 97 12.69 5.07 6.90
C LYS A 97 11.20 5.35 6.72
N ILE A 98 10.66 5.04 5.56
CA ILE A 98 9.23 5.17 5.28
C ILE A 98 8.41 4.33 6.27
N ALA A 99 8.82 3.07 6.44
CA ALA A 99 8.15 2.16 7.35
C ALA A 99 8.27 2.65 8.80
N LEU A 100 9.43 3.20 9.16
CA LEU A 100 9.68 3.75 10.49
C LEU A 100 8.77 4.95 10.76
N ASP A 101 8.70 5.87 9.81
CA ASP A 101 7.86 7.06 9.93
C ASP A 101 6.38 6.67 10.06
N ALA A 102 5.94 5.69 9.27
CA ALA A 102 4.58 5.20 9.36
C ALA A 102 4.30 4.56 10.71
N MET A 103 5.26 3.81 11.26
CA MET A 103 5.11 3.13 12.54
C MET A 103 5.25 4.04 13.74
N TYR A 104 5.86 5.21 13.58
CA TYR A 104 5.90 6.21 14.65
C TYR A 104 4.49 6.60 15.10
N GLY A 105 3.53 6.56 14.18
CA GLY A 105 2.13 6.80 14.50
C GLY A 105 1.50 5.71 15.35
N LEU A 106 2.14 4.53 15.42
CA LEU A 106 1.64 3.38 16.18
C LEU A 106 2.31 3.23 17.55
N GLY A 107 3.30 4.09 17.86
CA GLY A 107 3.98 4.10 19.14
C GLY A 107 5.08 3.07 19.29
N LYS A 108 5.48 2.82 20.54
CA LYS A 108 6.64 1.97 20.86
C LYS A 108 6.54 0.54 20.35
N ALA A 109 5.34 -0.01 20.29
CA ALA A 109 5.14 -1.38 19.80
C ALA A 109 5.52 -1.50 18.33
N GLY A 110 5.19 -0.47 17.52
CA GLY A 110 5.56 -0.42 16.12
C GLY A 110 7.06 -0.33 15.93
N GLU A 111 7.73 0.51 16.73
CA GLU A 111 9.19 0.67 16.67
C GLU A 111 9.91 -0.65 16.97
N LYS A 112 9.46 -1.34 18.00
CA LYS A 112 10.06 -2.61 18.41
C LYS A 112 9.90 -3.66 17.33
N ALA A 113 8.71 -3.78 16.76
CA ALA A 113 8.43 -4.73 15.69
C ALA A 113 9.31 -4.45 14.46
N LEU A 114 9.47 -3.18 14.11
CA LEU A 114 10.29 -2.78 12.98
C LEU A 114 11.76 -3.07 13.24
N TYR A 115 12.24 -2.80 14.45
CA TYR A 115 13.62 -3.06 14.83
C TYR A 115 13.94 -4.56 14.72
N GLU A 116 13.08 -5.40 15.24
CA GLU A 116 13.27 -6.86 15.19
C GLU A 116 13.24 -7.38 13.75
N THR A 117 12.35 -6.84 12.94
CA THR A 117 12.26 -7.21 11.52
C THR A 117 13.53 -6.79 10.77
N GLY A 118 13.98 -5.56 10.99
CA GLY A 118 15.21 -5.05 10.38
C GLY A 118 16.42 -5.88 10.79
N LYS A 119 16.51 -6.24 12.05
CA LYS A 119 17.59 -7.05 12.58
C LYS A 119 17.62 -8.44 11.93
N ARG A 120 16.45 -9.02 11.71
CA ARG A 120 16.32 -10.32 11.05
C ARG A 120 16.84 -10.29 9.63
N TYR A 121 16.52 -9.25 8.88
CA TYR A 121 16.98 -9.09 7.51
C TYR A 121 18.46 -8.75 7.42
N ALA A 122 19.00 -8.03 8.39
CA ALA A 122 20.40 -7.65 8.41
C ALA A 122 21.34 -8.83 8.64
N GLN A 123 20.82 -9.93 9.21
CA GLN A 123 21.62 -11.13 9.47
C GLN A 123 21.74 -12.07 8.28
N ASN A 124 21.03 -11.78 7.21
CA ASN A 124 21.13 -12.54 5.97
C ASN A 124 22.14 -11.86 5.05
#